data_3dfb2ff3ca9f33a13272faeef6964fff
#
_entry.id   3dfb2ff3ca9f33a13272faeef6964fff
#
_cell.length_a   1.000
_cell.length_b   1.000
_cell.length_c   1.000
_cell.angle_alpha   90.00
_cell.angle_beta   90.00
_cell.angle_gamma   90.00
#
_symmetry.space_group_name_H-M   'P 1'
#
loop_
_entity.id
_entity.type
_entity.pdbx_description
1 polymer ?
#
loop_
_entity_poly.entity_id
_entity_poly.type
_entity_poly.pdbx_seq_one_letter_code
_entity_poly.pdbx_strand_id
1 'polypeptide(L)'
;PTDSPDVRTTDQIRADILGDLLLTAAPTGHNGGPTDLGAIRATVQITVPVMSLIEKRITDPYESAFLVGHSPVDPETACMLTAQAPGWDRILTHPISGQVLAVDRYRPSEQQRRHLTVRDQHCRFPGCRMPAKRCDVDHTIDHAHGGQTDVCNLACLCERHHTLKHNTAWTVRQLPGGILEWTSPTGRIYIDT
;
A
#
# COMPACT_ATOMS: atom_id res chain seq x y z
N PRO A 1 -6.58 40.82 2.75
CA PRO A 1 -7.20 39.71 3.44
C PRO A 1 -8.65 40.12 3.72
N THR A 2 -9.57 39.59 2.91
CA THR A 2 -11.02 39.81 3.09
C THR A 2 -11.46 38.83 4.17
N ASP A 3 -11.61 39.38 5.35
CA ASP A 3 -12.14 38.67 6.53
C ASP A 3 -13.66 38.53 6.33
N SER A 4 -14.08 37.57 5.50
CA SER A 4 -15.49 37.18 5.40
C SER A 4 -15.84 36.40 6.64
N PRO A 5 -16.92 36.74 7.36
CA PRO A 5 -17.33 35.99 8.55
C PRO A 5 -17.63 34.54 8.15
N ASP A 6 -17.11 33.60 8.96
CA ASP A 6 -17.37 32.19 8.75
C ASP A 6 -18.88 31.92 8.95
N VAL A 7 -19.54 31.48 7.88
CA VAL A 7 -20.99 31.24 7.87
C VAL A 7 -21.38 29.86 8.36
N ARG A 8 -20.39 29.02 8.71
CA ARG A 8 -20.61 27.66 9.21
C ARG A 8 -21.19 27.67 10.63
N THR A 9 -22.05 26.72 10.93
CA THR A 9 -22.52 26.47 12.30
C THR A 9 -21.40 25.91 13.17
N THR A 10 -21.53 26.05 14.49
CA THR A 10 -20.56 25.49 15.45
C THR A 10 -20.37 23.98 15.27
N ASP A 11 -21.42 23.25 14.91
CA ASP A 11 -21.34 21.80 14.70
C ASP A 11 -20.64 21.46 13.38
N GLN A 12 -20.82 22.24 12.34
CA GLN A 12 -20.06 22.12 11.09
C GLN A 12 -18.58 22.38 11.33
N ILE A 13 -18.22 23.42 12.09
CA ILE A 13 -16.83 23.72 12.44
C ILE A 13 -16.23 22.58 13.26
N ARG A 14 -16.96 22.02 14.23
CA ARG A 14 -16.49 20.83 15.00
C ARG A 14 -16.26 19.62 14.14
N ALA A 15 -17.16 19.36 13.17
CA ALA A 15 -17.02 18.25 12.23
C ALA A 15 -15.80 18.45 11.32
N ASP A 16 -15.58 19.67 10.81
CA ASP A 16 -14.42 20.00 9.99
C ASP A 16 -13.10 19.84 10.79
N ILE A 17 -13.07 20.36 12.04
CA ILE A 17 -11.91 20.20 12.93
C ILE A 17 -11.63 18.72 13.19
N LEU A 18 -12.65 17.92 13.46
CA LEU A 18 -12.49 16.49 13.66
C LEU A 18 -11.95 15.80 12.42
N GLY A 19 -12.48 16.16 11.25
CA GLY A 19 -11.98 15.68 9.96
C GLY A 19 -10.51 16.04 9.74
N ASP A 20 -10.16 17.29 9.95
CA ASP A 20 -8.79 17.77 9.82
C ASP A 20 -7.83 17.06 10.79
N LEU A 21 -8.22 16.91 12.06
CA LEU A 21 -7.42 16.19 13.06
C LEU A 21 -7.21 14.72 12.69
N LEU A 22 -8.24 14.05 12.15
CA LEU A 22 -8.14 12.65 11.74
C LEU A 22 -7.31 12.45 10.47
N LEU A 23 -7.39 13.36 9.53
CA LEU A 23 -6.77 13.21 8.21
C LEU A 23 -5.38 13.84 8.10
N THR A 24 -5.16 14.99 8.77
CA THR A 24 -3.92 15.76 8.63
C THR A 24 -3.12 15.87 9.92
N ALA A 25 -3.69 15.45 11.05
CA ALA A 25 -3.17 15.69 12.41
C ALA A 25 -2.93 17.19 12.74
N ALA A 26 -3.50 18.09 11.94
CA ALA A 26 -3.42 19.53 12.16
C ALA A 26 -4.74 20.19 11.76
N PRO A 27 -5.45 20.90 12.66
CA PRO A 27 -6.65 21.62 12.30
C PRO A 27 -6.27 22.79 11.38
N THR A 28 -6.81 22.83 10.18
CA THR A 28 -6.62 23.91 9.23
C THR A 28 -7.65 25.03 9.49
N GLY A 29 -7.21 26.27 9.45
CA GLY A 29 -8.09 27.44 9.54
C GLY A 29 -8.46 27.91 10.95
N HIS A 30 -7.76 27.45 11.99
CA HIS A 30 -7.87 27.99 13.33
C HIS A 30 -6.63 28.79 13.71
N ASN A 31 -6.84 30.00 14.26
CA ASN A 31 -5.79 30.92 14.72
C ASN A 31 -5.02 30.44 15.97
N GLY A 32 -4.89 29.14 16.15
CA GLY A 32 -4.07 28.51 17.18
C GLY A 32 -2.75 28.07 16.57
N GLY A 33 -1.64 28.54 17.13
CA GLY A 33 -0.29 28.11 16.72
C GLY A 33 -0.12 26.59 16.79
N PRO A 34 1.02 26.05 16.36
CA PRO A 34 1.27 24.63 16.32
C PRO A 34 1.14 24.04 17.73
N THR A 35 0.00 23.44 18.01
CA THR A 35 -0.23 22.67 19.22
C THR A 35 0.44 21.31 19.08
N ASP A 36 0.94 20.76 20.18
CA ASP A 36 1.64 19.45 20.27
C ASP A 36 0.84 18.23 19.77
N LEU A 37 -0.30 18.43 19.10
CA LEU A 37 -1.11 17.38 18.48
C LEU A 37 -0.48 16.79 17.19
N GLY A 38 0.58 17.38 16.65
CA GLY A 38 1.32 16.86 15.50
C GLY A 38 1.98 15.48 15.73
N ALA A 39 1.97 14.99 16.98
CA ALA A 39 2.43 13.65 17.34
C ALA A 39 1.34 12.58 17.18
N ILE A 40 0.06 12.94 17.06
CA ILE A 40 -1.06 12.01 16.94
C ILE A 40 -1.25 11.66 15.48
N ARG A 41 -0.83 10.46 15.07
CA ARG A 41 -1.13 9.90 13.75
C ARG A 41 -2.41 9.07 13.84
N ALA A 42 -3.51 9.66 13.40
CA ALA A 42 -4.75 8.91 13.26
C ALA A 42 -4.64 7.92 12.11
N THR A 43 -5.12 6.70 12.32
CA THR A 43 -5.27 5.69 11.26
C THR A 43 -6.74 5.62 10.91
N VAL A 44 -7.07 5.98 9.66
CA VAL A 44 -8.42 5.87 9.13
C VAL A 44 -8.47 4.63 8.25
N GLN A 45 -9.42 3.74 8.52
CA GLN A 45 -9.63 2.53 7.74
C GLN A 45 -10.92 2.67 6.93
N ILE A 46 -10.78 2.60 5.62
CA ILE A 46 -11.91 2.52 4.69
C ILE A 46 -11.86 1.20 3.93
N THR A 47 -13.03 0.63 3.66
CA THR A 47 -13.19 -0.51 2.77
C THR A 47 -13.77 0.00 1.45
N VAL A 48 -13.08 -0.26 0.36
CA VAL A 48 -13.49 0.18 -0.97
C VAL A 48 -13.65 -1.04 -1.87
N PRO A 49 -14.85 -1.30 -2.41
CA PRO A 49 -15.04 -2.34 -3.41
C PRO A 49 -14.23 -2.03 -4.66
N VAL A 50 -13.50 -3.03 -5.18
CA VAL A 50 -12.60 -2.84 -6.31
C VAL A 50 -13.33 -2.35 -7.57
N MET A 51 -14.57 -2.78 -7.78
CA MET A 51 -15.38 -2.38 -8.95
C MET A 51 -15.72 -0.89 -8.91
N SER A 52 -15.97 -0.32 -7.72
CA SER A 52 -16.26 1.11 -7.59
C SER A 52 -15.05 2.01 -7.92
N LEU A 53 -13.81 1.49 -7.81
CA LEU A 53 -12.60 2.18 -8.25
C LEU A 53 -12.43 2.15 -9.78
N ILE A 54 -12.86 1.05 -10.42
CA ILE A 54 -12.70 0.84 -11.88
C ILE A 54 -13.79 1.58 -12.65
N GLU A 55 -15.05 1.38 -12.28
CA GLU A 55 -16.19 1.85 -13.04
C GLU A 55 -16.60 3.30 -12.71
N LYS A 56 -16.11 3.84 -11.59
CA LYS A 56 -16.47 5.18 -11.07
C LYS A 56 -17.98 5.41 -10.98
N ARG A 57 -18.78 4.35 -10.98
CA ARG A 57 -20.24 4.39 -10.87
C ARG A 57 -20.66 3.38 -9.80
N ILE A 58 -21.33 3.88 -8.79
CA ILE A 58 -22.01 3.05 -7.81
C ILE A 58 -23.41 2.79 -8.35
N THR A 59 -23.66 1.57 -8.80
CA THR A 59 -25.00 1.13 -9.25
C THR A 59 -25.75 0.38 -8.15
N ASP A 60 -25.02 -0.10 -7.15
CA ASP A 60 -25.57 -0.86 -6.02
C ASP A 60 -25.11 -0.23 -4.68
N PRO A 61 -25.99 -0.03 -3.70
CA PRO A 61 -25.63 0.42 -2.34
C PRO A 61 -24.59 -0.47 -1.66
N TYR A 62 -24.52 -1.75 -2.02
CA TYR A 62 -23.49 -2.69 -1.51
C TYR A 62 -22.10 -2.49 -2.14
N GLU A 63 -21.99 -1.70 -3.20
CA GLU A 63 -20.74 -1.33 -3.87
C GLU A 63 -20.16 -0.01 -3.36
N SER A 64 -20.75 0.59 -2.34
CA SER A 64 -20.25 1.82 -1.74
C SER A 64 -19.00 1.57 -0.90
N ALA A 65 -18.07 2.53 -0.91
CA ALA A 65 -17.00 2.56 0.06
C ALA A 65 -17.54 2.86 1.46
N PHE A 66 -16.95 2.27 2.48
CA PHE A 66 -17.39 2.46 3.87
C PHE A 66 -16.21 2.83 4.77
N LEU A 67 -16.42 3.83 5.62
CA LEU A 67 -15.59 4.06 6.78
C LEU A 67 -15.93 3.00 7.84
N VAL A 68 -14.96 2.20 8.23
CA VAL A 68 -15.17 1.04 9.11
C VAL A 68 -15.88 1.47 10.41
N GLY A 69 -17.05 0.86 10.64
CA GLY A 69 -17.85 1.12 11.83
C GLY A 69 -18.74 2.37 11.79
N HIS A 70 -18.80 3.11 10.67
CA HIS A 70 -19.53 4.37 10.59
C HIS A 70 -20.48 4.49 9.39
N SER A 71 -20.04 5.06 8.29
CA SER A 71 -20.92 5.53 7.24
C SER A 71 -20.35 5.26 5.84
N PRO A 72 -21.21 5.28 4.81
CA PRO A 72 -20.75 5.27 3.44
C PRO A 72 -19.85 6.48 3.15
N VAL A 73 -18.85 6.27 2.31
CA VAL A 73 -17.95 7.30 1.78
C VAL A 73 -18.30 7.48 0.30
N ASP A 74 -18.39 8.73 -0.14
CA ASP A 74 -18.65 9.00 -1.56
C ASP A 74 -17.49 8.52 -2.45
N PRO A 75 -17.77 8.19 -3.72
CA PRO A 75 -16.77 7.58 -4.62
C PRO A 75 -15.55 8.46 -4.87
N GLU A 76 -15.74 9.78 -4.95
CA GLU A 76 -14.66 10.72 -5.24
C GLU A 76 -13.68 10.77 -4.07
N THR A 77 -14.20 10.91 -2.86
CA THR A 77 -13.40 10.85 -1.61
C THR A 77 -12.70 9.50 -1.47
N ALA A 78 -13.39 8.38 -1.74
CA ALA A 78 -12.80 7.04 -1.68
C ALA A 78 -11.63 6.90 -2.68
N CYS A 79 -11.79 7.38 -3.91
CA CYS A 79 -10.72 7.38 -4.92
C CYS A 79 -9.53 8.24 -4.49
N MET A 80 -9.77 9.44 -3.95
CA MET A 80 -8.69 10.31 -3.46
C MET A 80 -7.91 9.67 -2.31
N LEU A 81 -8.60 9.12 -1.32
CA LEU A 81 -7.97 8.46 -0.18
C LEU A 81 -7.19 7.22 -0.60
N THR A 82 -7.73 6.42 -1.52
CA THR A 82 -7.05 5.24 -2.06
C THR A 82 -5.78 5.63 -2.83
N ALA A 83 -5.83 6.71 -3.62
CA ALA A 83 -4.68 7.18 -4.39
C ALA A 83 -3.54 7.72 -3.50
N GLN A 84 -3.88 8.32 -2.36
CA GLN A 84 -2.91 8.90 -1.42
C GLN A 84 -2.43 7.90 -0.36
N ALA A 85 -3.11 6.76 -0.21
CA ALA A 85 -2.75 5.76 0.79
C ALA A 85 -1.33 5.22 0.56
N PRO A 86 -0.50 5.10 1.61
CA PRO A 86 0.86 4.54 1.50
C PRO A 86 0.85 3.05 1.15
N GLY A 87 -0.29 2.41 1.24
CA GLY A 87 -0.57 1.02 0.90
C GLY A 87 -2.00 0.65 1.28
N TRP A 88 -2.49 -0.43 0.72
CA TRP A 88 -3.82 -0.97 1.00
C TRP A 88 -3.76 -2.49 1.00
N ASP A 89 -4.64 -3.09 1.78
CA ASP A 89 -4.76 -4.53 1.91
C ASP A 89 -5.88 -5.00 0.97
N ARG A 90 -5.63 -6.05 0.22
CA ARG A 90 -6.66 -6.71 -0.57
C ARG A 90 -7.38 -7.73 0.30
N ILE A 91 -8.69 -7.55 0.48
CA ILE A 91 -9.54 -8.46 1.22
C ILE A 91 -10.39 -9.22 0.22
N LEU A 92 -10.22 -10.53 0.16
CA LEU A 92 -11.07 -11.42 -0.61
C LEU A 92 -12.23 -11.87 0.28
N THR A 93 -13.46 -11.65 -0.17
CA THR A 93 -14.65 -12.07 0.55
C THR A 93 -15.47 -13.04 -0.29
N HIS A 94 -16.19 -13.93 0.39
CA HIS A 94 -17.14 -14.81 -0.27
C HIS A 94 -18.33 -13.97 -0.80
N PRO A 95 -18.69 -14.09 -2.09
CA PRO A 95 -19.63 -13.16 -2.73
C PRO A 95 -21.04 -13.17 -2.14
N ILE A 96 -21.45 -14.28 -1.50
CA ILE A 96 -22.80 -14.41 -0.93
C ILE A 96 -22.80 -14.15 0.58
N SER A 97 -21.82 -14.70 1.32
CA SER A 97 -21.82 -14.62 2.79
C SER A 97 -21.04 -13.42 3.34
N GLY A 98 -20.23 -12.73 2.52
CA GLY A 98 -19.32 -11.68 2.96
C GLY A 98 -18.16 -12.18 3.84
N GLN A 99 -18.04 -13.49 4.06
CA GLN A 99 -16.98 -14.05 4.88
C GLN A 99 -15.62 -13.75 4.28
N VAL A 100 -14.68 -13.25 5.09
CA VAL A 100 -13.31 -13.01 4.67
C VAL A 100 -12.63 -14.35 4.36
N LEU A 101 -12.17 -14.51 3.13
CA LEU A 101 -11.48 -15.70 2.64
C LEU A 101 -9.96 -15.54 2.73
N ALA A 102 -9.46 -14.33 2.43
CA ALA A 102 -8.04 -14.00 2.51
C ALA A 102 -7.86 -12.50 2.71
N VAL A 103 -6.77 -12.14 3.36
CA VAL A 103 -6.28 -10.75 3.44
C VAL A 103 -4.85 -10.74 2.96
N ASP A 104 -4.54 -9.90 1.99
CA ASP A 104 -3.21 -9.79 1.43
C ASP A 104 -2.85 -8.31 1.21
N ARG A 105 -1.61 -7.96 1.51
CA ARG A 105 -1.08 -6.61 1.34
C ARG A 105 -0.15 -6.58 0.12
N TYR A 106 -0.52 -5.80 -0.88
CA TYR A 106 0.32 -5.64 -2.07
C TYR A 106 1.67 -4.99 -1.78
N ARG A 107 1.71 -3.94 -0.97
CA ARG A 107 2.98 -3.25 -0.64
C ARG A 107 3.60 -3.78 0.65
N PRO A 108 4.90 -4.10 0.63
CA PRO A 108 5.60 -4.50 1.85
C PRO A 108 5.53 -3.44 2.94
N SER A 109 5.29 -3.87 4.18
CA SER A 109 5.33 -3.01 5.35
C SER A 109 6.74 -2.44 5.60
N GLU A 110 6.84 -1.36 6.35
CA GLU A 110 8.14 -0.80 6.77
C GLU A 110 9.00 -1.81 7.53
N GLN A 111 8.38 -2.67 8.33
CA GLN A 111 9.07 -3.73 9.05
C GLN A 111 9.67 -4.76 8.08
N GLN A 112 8.90 -5.19 7.07
CA GLN A 112 9.40 -6.08 6.01
C GLN A 112 10.53 -5.43 5.21
N ARG A 113 10.39 -4.14 4.84
CA ARG A 113 11.44 -3.39 4.13
C ARG A 113 12.74 -3.32 4.92
N ARG A 114 12.66 -3.02 6.22
CA ARG A 114 13.84 -3.00 7.11
C ARG A 114 14.49 -4.38 7.19
N HIS A 115 13.70 -5.43 7.39
CA HIS A 115 14.20 -6.80 7.42
C HIS A 115 14.92 -7.16 6.11
N LEU A 116 14.29 -6.90 4.96
CA LEU A 116 14.84 -7.19 3.64
C LEU A 116 16.13 -6.41 3.38
N THR A 117 16.19 -5.14 3.78
CA THR A 117 17.41 -4.33 3.64
C THR A 117 18.59 -4.94 4.40
N VAL A 118 18.34 -5.50 5.59
CA VAL A 118 19.38 -6.16 6.41
C VAL A 118 19.75 -7.52 5.85
N ARG A 119 18.77 -8.32 5.42
CA ARG A 119 18.99 -9.66 4.86
C ARG A 119 19.73 -9.58 3.54
N ASP A 120 19.28 -8.72 2.61
CA ASP A 120 19.74 -8.73 1.22
C ASP A 120 21.03 -7.92 1.02
N GLN A 121 21.25 -6.86 1.80
CA GLN A 121 22.38 -5.92 1.73
C GLN A 121 22.57 -5.26 0.36
N HIS A 122 22.35 -5.95 -0.74
CA HIS A 122 22.42 -5.51 -2.13
C HIS A 122 21.32 -6.14 -3.01
N CYS A 123 21.27 -5.72 -4.27
CA CYS A 123 20.40 -6.32 -5.28
C CYS A 123 20.68 -7.83 -5.38
N ARG A 124 19.64 -8.63 -5.32
CA ARG A 124 19.68 -10.09 -5.27
C ARG A 124 19.75 -10.76 -6.67
N PHE A 125 20.03 -9.99 -7.70
CA PHE A 125 20.36 -10.55 -9.02
C PHE A 125 21.84 -11.00 -9.06
N PRO A 126 22.17 -12.17 -9.64
CA PRO A 126 23.51 -12.73 -9.64
C PRO A 126 24.59 -11.73 -10.05
N GLY A 127 25.59 -11.53 -9.18
CA GLY A 127 26.72 -10.64 -9.40
C GLY A 127 26.45 -9.13 -9.27
N CYS A 128 25.21 -8.71 -8.95
CA CYS A 128 24.90 -7.30 -8.73
C CYS A 128 25.33 -6.84 -7.34
N ARG A 129 25.92 -5.63 -7.27
CA ARG A 129 26.40 -5.01 -6.02
C ARG A 129 25.65 -3.71 -5.67
N MET A 130 24.53 -3.42 -6.32
CA MET A 130 23.73 -2.23 -6.00
C MET A 130 23.22 -2.34 -4.56
N PRO A 131 23.49 -1.37 -3.66
CA PRO A 131 23.03 -1.45 -2.27
C PRO A 131 21.51 -1.59 -2.16
N ALA A 132 21.02 -2.42 -1.23
CA ALA A 132 19.59 -2.70 -1.02
C ALA A 132 18.76 -1.43 -0.77
N LYS A 133 19.33 -0.41 -0.13
CA LYS A 133 18.68 0.90 0.09
C LYS A 133 18.31 1.63 -1.22
N ARG A 134 18.91 1.26 -2.34
CA ARG A 134 18.66 1.81 -3.69
C ARG A 134 17.92 0.82 -4.58
N CYS A 135 17.34 -0.21 -3.98
CA CYS A 135 16.59 -1.25 -4.67
C CYS A 135 15.11 -1.14 -4.34
N ASP A 136 14.29 -1.59 -5.28
CA ASP A 136 12.88 -1.88 -5.03
C ASP A 136 12.77 -3.22 -4.29
N VAL A 137 11.71 -3.36 -3.50
CA VAL A 137 11.31 -4.66 -2.97
C VAL A 137 10.33 -5.29 -3.94
N ASP A 138 10.74 -6.37 -4.56
CA ASP A 138 9.98 -7.09 -5.59
C ASP A 138 9.55 -8.48 -5.12
N HIS A 139 8.40 -8.95 -5.63
CA HIS A 139 7.89 -10.29 -5.39
C HIS A 139 8.60 -11.30 -6.28
N THR A 140 9.14 -12.40 -5.72
CA THR A 140 9.74 -13.48 -6.52
C THR A 140 8.68 -14.21 -7.35
N ILE A 141 7.52 -14.50 -6.77
CA ILE A 141 6.28 -14.86 -7.47
C ILE A 141 5.41 -13.62 -7.48
N ASP A 142 5.08 -13.12 -8.65
CA ASP A 142 4.31 -11.89 -8.80
C ASP A 142 2.97 -11.95 -8.06
N HIS A 143 2.60 -10.85 -7.42
CA HIS A 143 1.34 -10.73 -6.70
C HIS A 143 0.12 -11.01 -7.61
N ALA A 144 0.19 -10.61 -8.89
CA ALA A 144 -0.83 -10.91 -9.89
C ALA A 144 -1.00 -12.42 -10.16
N HIS A 145 0.03 -13.22 -9.87
CA HIS A 145 0.03 -14.68 -9.99
C HIS A 145 -0.16 -15.41 -8.64
N GLY A 146 -0.65 -14.69 -7.62
CA GLY A 146 -0.96 -15.26 -6.30
C GLY A 146 0.22 -15.23 -5.31
N GLY A 147 1.33 -14.59 -5.66
CA GLY A 147 2.44 -14.38 -4.73
C GLY A 147 2.06 -13.48 -3.56
N GLN A 148 2.24 -13.95 -2.34
CA GLN A 148 1.95 -13.17 -1.13
C GLN A 148 3.04 -12.15 -0.86
N THR A 149 2.68 -11.05 -0.19
CA THR A 149 3.64 -10.04 0.29
C THR A 149 4.22 -10.50 1.62
N ASP A 150 5.07 -11.49 1.55
CA ASP A 150 5.77 -12.10 2.66
C ASP A 150 7.28 -12.12 2.40
N VAL A 151 8.09 -12.08 3.47
CA VAL A 151 9.56 -12.07 3.36
C VAL A 151 10.13 -13.29 2.64
N CYS A 152 9.40 -14.42 2.61
CA CYS A 152 9.74 -15.62 1.86
C CYS A 152 9.40 -15.53 0.37
N ASN A 153 8.75 -14.43 -0.07
CA ASN A 153 8.42 -14.16 -1.48
C ASN A 153 8.87 -12.75 -1.91
N LEU A 154 9.72 -12.08 -1.15
CA LEU A 154 10.20 -10.73 -1.43
C LEU A 154 11.73 -10.70 -1.49
N ALA A 155 12.28 -9.90 -2.41
CA ALA A 155 13.71 -9.66 -2.56
C ALA A 155 14.00 -8.25 -3.04
N CYS A 156 15.17 -7.70 -2.66
CA CYS A 156 15.64 -6.40 -3.14
C CYS A 156 16.23 -6.52 -4.55
N LEU A 157 15.63 -5.85 -5.53
CA LEU A 157 16.14 -5.74 -6.90
C LEU A 157 16.35 -4.28 -7.28
N CYS A 158 17.48 -3.95 -7.87
CA CYS A 158 17.66 -2.62 -8.44
C CYS A 158 16.76 -2.45 -9.68
N GLU A 159 16.39 -1.24 -10.01
CA GLU A 159 15.50 -0.89 -11.12
C GLU A 159 15.81 -1.67 -12.41
N ARG A 160 17.09 -1.76 -12.76
CA ARG A 160 17.54 -2.52 -13.95
C ARG A 160 17.17 -4.00 -13.87
N HIS A 161 17.40 -4.66 -12.73
CA HIS A 161 17.14 -6.10 -12.60
C HIS A 161 15.70 -6.42 -12.28
N HIS A 162 14.98 -5.49 -11.65
CA HIS A 162 13.52 -5.52 -11.53
C HIS A 162 12.87 -5.50 -12.92
N THR A 163 13.25 -4.54 -13.78
CA THR A 163 12.80 -4.45 -15.17
C THR A 163 13.19 -5.70 -15.98
N LEU A 164 14.42 -6.20 -15.80
CA LEU A 164 14.88 -7.40 -16.50
C LEU A 164 14.04 -8.62 -16.13
N LYS A 165 13.74 -8.84 -14.85
CA LYS A 165 12.90 -9.95 -14.40
C LYS A 165 11.51 -9.91 -15.04
N HIS A 166 10.88 -8.74 -15.10
CA HIS A 166 9.50 -8.61 -15.62
C HIS A 166 9.40 -8.60 -17.16
N ASN A 167 10.47 -8.27 -17.87
CA ASN A 167 10.43 -8.09 -19.32
C ASN A 167 11.26 -9.10 -20.12
N THR A 168 11.80 -10.12 -19.46
CA THR A 168 12.63 -11.14 -20.13
C THR A 168 12.27 -12.55 -19.64
N ALA A 169 12.89 -13.56 -20.23
CA ALA A 169 12.72 -14.95 -19.84
C ALA A 169 13.60 -15.37 -18.62
N TRP A 170 14.14 -14.44 -17.86
CA TRP A 170 14.74 -14.75 -16.57
C TRP A 170 13.64 -15.11 -15.58
N THR A 171 13.85 -16.19 -14.84
CA THR A 171 12.97 -16.60 -13.75
C THR A 171 13.72 -16.68 -12.43
N VAL A 172 13.00 -16.54 -11.33
CA VAL A 172 13.57 -16.65 -9.98
C VAL A 172 12.65 -17.50 -9.10
N ARG A 173 13.25 -18.30 -8.25
CA ARG A 173 12.58 -19.06 -7.20
C ARG A 173 13.26 -18.79 -5.88
N GLN A 174 12.49 -18.44 -4.86
CA GLN A 174 13.00 -18.26 -3.51
C GLN A 174 12.95 -19.58 -2.75
N LEU A 175 14.09 -19.96 -2.17
CA LEU A 175 14.25 -21.14 -1.36
C LEU A 175 14.25 -20.76 0.14
N PRO A 176 14.09 -21.73 1.06
CA PRO A 176 14.20 -21.49 2.50
C PRO A 176 15.50 -20.75 2.86
N GLY A 177 15.42 -19.87 3.85
CA GLY A 177 16.55 -19.02 4.25
C GLY A 177 16.76 -17.78 3.38
N GLY A 178 15.86 -17.48 2.43
CA GLY A 178 15.97 -16.31 1.55
C GLY A 178 16.96 -16.47 0.40
N ILE A 179 17.39 -17.70 0.12
CA ILE A 179 18.25 -18.03 -1.03
C ILE A 179 17.45 -17.86 -2.32
N LEU A 180 18.04 -17.23 -3.34
CA LEU A 180 17.42 -17.08 -4.64
C LEU A 180 18.09 -17.96 -5.69
N GLU A 181 17.28 -18.75 -6.36
CA GLU A 181 17.68 -19.54 -7.52
C GLU A 181 17.19 -18.85 -8.78
N TRP A 182 18.11 -18.31 -9.55
CA TRP A 182 17.84 -17.64 -10.82
C TRP A 182 18.09 -18.57 -11.99
N THR A 183 17.17 -18.61 -12.96
CA THR A 183 17.35 -19.34 -14.20
C THR A 183 17.41 -18.37 -15.37
N SER A 184 18.50 -18.42 -16.12
CA SER A 184 18.68 -17.59 -17.31
C SER A 184 17.81 -18.09 -18.48
N PRO A 185 17.60 -17.26 -19.53
CA PRO A 185 16.90 -17.67 -20.76
C PRO A 185 17.51 -18.89 -21.47
N THR A 186 18.79 -19.18 -21.19
CA THR A 186 19.52 -20.34 -21.74
C THR A 186 19.44 -21.57 -20.83
N GLY A 187 18.65 -21.52 -19.74
CA GLY A 187 18.48 -22.62 -18.78
C GLY A 187 19.62 -22.75 -17.75
N ARG A 188 20.57 -21.80 -17.70
CA ARG A 188 21.65 -21.84 -16.71
C ARG A 188 21.12 -21.33 -15.35
N ILE A 189 21.46 -22.09 -14.31
CA ILE A 189 21.06 -21.78 -12.92
C ILE A 189 22.17 -21.01 -12.18
N TYR A 190 21.78 -20.00 -11.41
CA TYR A 190 22.64 -19.20 -10.54
C TYR A 190 22.01 -19.12 -9.15
N ILE A 191 22.80 -19.42 -8.12
CA ILE A 191 22.37 -19.32 -6.73
C ILE A 191 22.92 -18.03 -6.13
N ASP A 192 22.05 -17.25 -5.50
CA ASP A 192 22.39 -16.06 -4.75
C ASP A 192 21.96 -16.26 -3.28
N THR A 193 22.92 -16.09 -2.34
CA THR A 193 22.76 -16.43 -0.90
C THR A 193 22.82 -15.19 0.00
#